data_aec2b830151bcdd42e4ddf556a1a7b50
#
_entry.id   aec2b830151bcdd42e4ddf556a1a7b50
#
_cell.length_a   1.000
_cell.length_b   1.000
_cell.length_c   1.000
_cell.angle_alpha   90.00
_cell.angle_beta   90.00
_cell.angle_gamma   90.00
#
_symmetry.space_group_name_H-M   'P 1'
#
loop_
_entity.id
_entity.type
_entity.pdbx_description
1 polymer ?
#
loop_
_entity_poly.entity_id
_entity_poly.type
_entity_poly.pdbx_seq_one_letter_code
_entity_poly.pdbx_strand_id
1 'polypeptide(L)'
;MCSSDLAACIVEPIAGSTGTLVPPKGYLQRLREICDKHGILLIFDEVITGWGRTGSPFAAQEYGVTPDLMTMAKATTNGISPMGVVACKEEIYDAIVDNAPKGSIELFHGYTYSGIPISVAAGLAVQDIFEKDDIFNRAKNLAPYFQEGLFSLKDLDVVDNIRGYGMMGGIDIKMDKKPGAAGFTCFKHCYEAGVNFKATGDCLIIAPMFICEKKHIDEIIEKLRTGITNYSKAKKN
;
A
#
# COMPACT_ATOMS: atom_id res chain seq x y z
N MET A 1 31.61 1.19 0.73
CA MET A 1 31.10 -0.16 0.43
C MET A 1 30.83 -0.20 -1.06
N CYS A 2 31.40 -1.16 -1.76
CA CYS A 2 31.14 -1.33 -3.18
C CYS A 2 29.71 -1.84 -3.37
N SER A 3 28.93 -1.17 -4.22
CA SER A 3 27.58 -1.58 -4.61
C SER A 3 27.55 -2.89 -5.44
N SER A 4 28.72 -3.49 -5.71
CA SER A 4 28.87 -4.70 -6.51
C SER A 4 28.37 -5.99 -5.85
N ASP A 5 28.02 -5.94 -4.56
CA ASP A 5 27.64 -7.13 -3.80
C ASP A 5 26.13 -7.21 -3.53
N LEU A 6 25.33 -6.30 -4.09
CA LEU A 6 23.89 -6.32 -3.97
C LEU A 6 23.25 -7.17 -5.06
N ALA A 7 22.51 -8.20 -4.68
CA ALA A 7 21.76 -9.03 -5.61
C ALA A 7 20.44 -8.37 -6.04
N ALA A 8 19.76 -7.71 -5.10
CA ALA A 8 18.45 -7.09 -5.34
C ALA A 8 18.21 -5.88 -4.44
N CYS A 9 17.31 -5.00 -4.88
CA CYS A 9 16.75 -3.90 -4.13
C CYS A 9 15.23 -4.06 -4.08
N ILE A 10 14.65 -4.17 -2.88
CA ILE A 10 13.20 -4.22 -2.69
C ILE A 10 12.69 -2.90 -2.15
N VAL A 11 11.59 -2.40 -2.71
CA VAL A 11 10.96 -1.15 -2.31
C VAL A 11 9.44 -1.22 -2.45
N GLU A 12 8.70 -0.67 -1.48
CA GLU A 12 7.29 -0.31 -1.70
C GLU A 12 7.26 0.94 -2.61
N PRO A 13 6.56 0.93 -3.77
CA PRO A 13 6.44 2.12 -4.63
C PRO A 13 5.89 3.35 -3.90
N ILE A 14 4.93 3.13 -3.00
CA ILE A 14 4.52 4.05 -1.94
C ILE A 14 4.58 3.27 -0.64
N ALA A 15 5.41 3.70 0.30
CA ALA A 15 5.55 2.99 1.56
C ALA A 15 4.28 3.20 2.41
N GLY A 16 3.38 2.20 2.36
CA GLY A 16 2.02 2.31 2.90
C GLY A 16 1.97 2.24 4.41
N SER A 17 2.45 1.13 4.99
CA SER A 17 2.34 0.84 6.43
C SER A 17 3.15 1.76 7.33
N THR A 18 4.17 2.41 6.80
CA THR A 18 5.02 3.36 7.52
C THR A 18 4.45 4.77 7.54
N GLY A 19 3.34 5.03 6.86
CA GLY A 19 2.66 6.31 6.90
C GLY A 19 2.35 6.92 5.54
N THR A 20 2.13 6.11 4.51
CA THR A 20 1.80 6.58 3.15
C THR A 20 2.87 7.52 2.60
N LEU A 21 4.13 7.08 2.62
CA LEU A 21 5.25 7.87 2.13
C LEU A 21 5.29 7.82 0.60
N VAL A 22 4.78 8.88 -0.02
CA VAL A 22 4.76 9.04 -1.48
C VAL A 22 6.17 9.39 -1.96
N PRO A 23 6.74 8.67 -2.94
CA PRO A 23 8.09 8.93 -3.42
C PRO A 23 8.16 10.27 -4.16
N PRO A 24 9.30 10.98 -4.12
CA PRO A 24 9.53 12.14 -4.95
C PRO A 24 9.43 11.78 -6.45
N LYS A 25 9.01 12.76 -7.26
CA LYS A 25 8.96 12.58 -8.72
C LYS A 25 10.31 12.12 -9.27
N GLY A 26 10.29 11.04 -10.06
CA GLY A 26 11.49 10.50 -10.69
C GLY A 26 12.29 9.51 -9.81
N TYR A 27 11.91 9.32 -8.54
CA TYR A 27 12.62 8.42 -7.64
C TYR A 27 12.65 6.97 -8.14
N LEU A 28 11.50 6.41 -8.49
CA LEU A 28 11.41 5.02 -8.94
C LEU A 28 12.10 4.81 -10.30
N GLN A 29 11.98 5.78 -11.21
CA GLN A 29 12.69 5.76 -12.49
C GLN A 29 14.21 5.78 -12.27
N ARG A 30 14.67 6.65 -11.38
CA ARG A 30 16.10 6.72 -11.06
C ARG A 30 16.61 5.46 -10.37
N LEU A 31 15.78 4.86 -9.51
CA LEU A 31 16.11 3.59 -8.87
C LEU A 31 16.25 2.47 -9.90
N ARG A 32 15.34 2.39 -10.90
CA ARG A 32 15.43 1.43 -12.01
C ARG A 32 16.73 1.61 -12.80
N GLU A 33 17.06 2.85 -13.19
CA GLU A 33 18.30 3.15 -13.89
C GLU A 33 19.55 2.70 -13.12
N ILE A 34 19.56 2.91 -11.80
CA ILE A 34 20.68 2.49 -10.94
C ILE A 34 20.76 0.96 -10.89
N CYS A 35 19.63 0.29 -10.69
CA CYS A 35 19.57 -1.17 -10.66
C CYS A 35 20.06 -1.76 -11.98
N ASP A 36 19.60 -1.25 -13.13
CA ASP A 36 20.03 -1.69 -14.45
C ASP A 36 21.53 -1.48 -14.65
N LYS A 37 22.04 -0.30 -14.29
CA LYS A 37 23.46 0.03 -14.43
C LYS A 37 24.38 -0.93 -13.66
N HIS A 38 23.94 -1.44 -12.54
CA HIS A 38 24.74 -2.25 -11.62
C HIS A 38 24.37 -3.74 -11.61
N GLY A 39 23.45 -4.19 -12.47
CA GLY A 39 22.98 -5.57 -12.51
C GLY A 39 22.26 -6.02 -11.25
N ILE A 40 21.55 -5.10 -10.59
CA ILE A 40 20.80 -5.34 -9.36
C ILE A 40 19.33 -5.58 -9.74
N LEU A 41 18.72 -6.65 -9.26
CA LEU A 41 17.29 -6.89 -9.47
C LEU A 41 16.45 -5.86 -8.69
N LEU A 42 15.47 -5.26 -9.34
CA LEU A 42 14.50 -4.37 -8.69
C LEU A 42 13.22 -5.14 -8.35
N ILE A 43 12.85 -5.12 -7.09
CA ILE A 43 11.64 -5.78 -6.57
C ILE A 43 10.67 -4.70 -6.09
N PHE A 44 9.45 -4.69 -6.62
CA PHE A 44 8.37 -3.87 -6.07
C PHE A 44 7.54 -4.68 -5.09
N ASP A 45 7.45 -4.20 -3.85
CA ASP A 45 6.46 -4.67 -2.90
C ASP A 45 5.14 -3.94 -3.14
N GLU A 46 4.27 -4.57 -3.91
CA GLU A 46 2.93 -4.08 -4.25
C GLU A 46 1.83 -4.66 -3.34
N VAL A 47 2.21 -5.15 -2.19
CA VAL A 47 1.26 -5.72 -1.21
C VAL A 47 0.21 -4.70 -0.76
N ILE A 48 0.54 -3.40 -0.75
CA ILE A 48 -0.41 -2.31 -0.46
C ILE A 48 -0.79 -1.56 -1.71
N THR A 49 0.16 -1.19 -2.55
CA THR A 49 -0.06 -0.34 -3.72
C THR A 49 -0.79 -1.03 -4.87
N GLY A 50 -0.67 -2.35 -4.96
CA GLY A 50 -1.33 -3.14 -5.98
C GLY A 50 -2.85 -3.18 -5.85
N TRP A 51 -3.48 -3.71 -6.89
CA TRP A 51 -4.92 -3.92 -6.97
C TRP A 51 -5.75 -2.63 -6.86
N GLY A 52 -5.27 -1.54 -7.50
CA GLY A 52 -6.06 -0.31 -7.67
C GLY A 52 -5.83 0.79 -6.63
N ARG A 53 -4.96 0.58 -5.63
CA ARG A 53 -4.76 1.56 -4.55
C ARG A 53 -4.23 2.91 -5.04
N THR A 54 -3.44 2.91 -6.11
CA THR A 54 -2.92 4.14 -6.76
C THR A 54 -3.87 4.74 -7.80
N GLY A 55 -4.95 4.04 -8.15
CA GLY A 55 -5.82 4.37 -9.28
C GLY A 55 -5.51 3.58 -10.56
N SER A 56 -4.35 2.95 -10.63
CA SER A 56 -3.95 1.97 -11.65
C SER A 56 -3.94 0.57 -11.03
N PRO A 57 -4.03 -0.52 -11.81
CA PRO A 57 -3.97 -1.88 -11.25
C PRO A 57 -2.77 -2.10 -10.34
N PHE A 58 -1.60 -1.62 -10.75
CA PHE A 58 -0.37 -1.67 -9.96
C PHE A 58 0.38 -0.34 -10.03
N ALA A 59 1.14 -0.02 -8.98
CA ALA A 59 1.99 1.17 -8.95
C ALA A 59 3.11 1.11 -10.01
N ALA A 60 3.56 -0.08 -10.39
CA ALA A 60 4.47 -0.28 -11.52
C ALA A 60 3.93 0.40 -12.80
N GLN A 61 2.63 0.22 -13.10
CA GLN A 61 1.97 0.85 -14.24
C GLN A 61 1.77 2.36 -14.02
N GLU A 62 1.38 2.75 -12.81
CA GLU A 62 1.15 4.15 -12.45
C GLU A 62 2.40 5.01 -12.62
N TYR A 63 3.55 4.49 -12.20
CA TYR A 63 4.83 5.19 -12.29
C TYR A 63 5.61 4.91 -13.58
N GLY A 64 5.11 4.01 -14.45
CA GLY A 64 5.78 3.63 -15.69
C GLY A 64 7.14 2.97 -15.46
N VAL A 65 7.27 2.18 -14.40
CA VAL A 65 8.51 1.46 -14.04
C VAL A 65 8.21 -0.02 -13.91
N THR A 66 8.86 -0.85 -14.71
CA THR A 66 8.73 -2.31 -14.65
C THR A 66 9.80 -2.88 -13.72
N PRO A 67 9.43 -3.49 -12.58
CA PRO A 67 10.37 -4.20 -11.73
C PRO A 67 10.77 -5.57 -12.35
N ASP A 68 11.79 -6.19 -11.80
CA ASP A 68 12.17 -7.56 -12.18
C ASP A 68 11.31 -8.61 -11.46
N LEU A 69 10.93 -8.30 -10.22
CA LEU A 69 9.96 -9.09 -9.44
C LEU A 69 8.94 -8.16 -8.79
N MET A 70 7.75 -8.70 -8.53
CA MET A 70 6.68 -8.00 -7.84
C MET A 70 6.00 -8.92 -6.84
N THR A 71 5.83 -8.46 -5.60
CA THR A 71 5.10 -9.18 -4.56
C THR A 71 3.71 -8.60 -4.37
N MET A 72 2.72 -9.45 -4.20
CA MET A 72 1.31 -9.07 -4.06
C MET A 72 0.64 -9.89 -2.96
N ALA A 73 -0.34 -9.29 -2.27
CA ALA A 73 -1.17 -9.96 -1.27
C ALA A 73 -2.47 -9.17 -1.06
N LYS A 74 -3.03 -9.19 0.13
CA LYS A 74 -4.20 -8.43 0.61
C LYS A 74 -5.38 -8.47 -0.38
N ALA A 75 -5.48 -7.50 -1.29
CA ALA A 75 -6.56 -7.45 -2.25
C ALA A 75 -6.54 -8.57 -3.30
N THR A 76 -5.47 -9.36 -3.38
CA THR A 76 -5.42 -10.57 -4.22
C THR A 76 -6.60 -11.51 -3.94
N THR A 77 -6.99 -11.66 -2.67
CA THR A 77 -8.18 -12.43 -2.23
C THR A 77 -9.15 -11.57 -1.42
N ASN A 78 -8.86 -10.28 -1.28
CA ASN A 78 -9.63 -9.32 -0.48
C ASN A 78 -9.84 -9.77 0.99
N GLY A 79 -8.89 -10.54 1.52
CA GLY A 79 -8.88 -11.00 2.91
C GLY A 79 -9.77 -12.22 3.21
N ILE A 80 -10.45 -12.80 2.22
CA ILE A 80 -11.31 -13.98 2.40
C ILE A 80 -10.48 -15.22 2.75
N SER A 81 -9.31 -15.35 2.12
CA SER A 81 -8.37 -16.42 2.41
C SER A 81 -6.93 -15.89 2.26
N PRO A 82 -5.99 -16.28 3.13
CA PRO A 82 -4.60 -15.87 3.00
C PRO A 82 -4.00 -16.32 1.67
N MET A 83 -3.40 -15.38 0.93
CA MET A 83 -2.68 -15.66 -0.31
C MET A 83 -1.62 -14.58 -0.56
N GLY A 84 -0.42 -15.01 -0.89
CA GLY A 84 0.64 -14.17 -1.44
C GLY A 84 0.98 -14.63 -2.84
N VAL A 85 1.41 -13.70 -3.68
CA VAL A 85 1.81 -13.94 -5.06
C VAL A 85 3.14 -13.25 -5.32
N VAL A 86 4.03 -13.92 -6.03
CA VAL A 86 5.25 -13.35 -6.60
C VAL A 86 5.18 -13.51 -8.10
N ALA A 87 5.29 -12.41 -8.82
CA ALA A 87 5.50 -12.40 -10.26
C ALA A 87 6.95 -12.05 -10.53
N CYS A 88 7.60 -12.70 -11.48
CA CYS A 88 8.95 -12.41 -11.90
C CYS A 88 9.06 -12.43 -13.43
N LYS A 89 10.11 -11.81 -13.96
CA LYS A 89 10.44 -11.94 -15.36
C LYS A 89 10.80 -13.39 -15.69
N GLU A 90 10.45 -13.82 -16.90
CA GLU A 90 10.70 -15.18 -17.38
C GLU A 90 12.20 -15.57 -17.31
N GLU A 91 13.07 -14.66 -17.68
CA GLU A 91 14.53 -14.85 -17.62
C GLU A 91 15.08 -15.20 -16.23
N ILE A 92 14.40 -14.75 -15.16
CA ILE A 92 14.76 -15.10 -13.77
C ILE A 92 14.32 -16.54 -13.46
N TYR A 93 13.15 -16.91 -13.90
CA TYR A 93 12.64 -18.29 -13.75
C TYR A 93 13.54 -19.26 -14.52
N ASP A 94 13.82 -18.98 -15.78
CA ASP A 94 14.66 -19.82 -16.65
C ASP A 94 16.06 -19.98 -16.06
N ALA A 95 16.66 -18.90 -15.56
CA ALA A 95 17.97 -19.00 -14.92
C ALA A 95 17.97 -19.95 -13.69
N ILE A 96 16.88 -20.03 -12.95
CA ILE A 96 16.72 -20.96 -11.82
C ILE A 96 16.62 -22.40 -12.35
N VAL A 97 15.78 -22.62 -13.36
CA VAL A 97 15.54 -23.95 -13.95
C VAL A 97 16.80 -24.49 -14.61
N ASP A 98 17.45 -23.68 -15.44
CA ASP A 98 18.64 -24.08 -16.22
C ASP A 98 19.86 -24.39 -15.34
N ASN A 99 19.97 -23.75 -14.19
CA ASN A 99 21.06 -23.98 -13.24
C ASN A 99 20.74 -25.02 -12.15
N ALA A 100 19.55 -25.61 -12.18
CA ALA A 100 19.17 -26.63 -11.23
C ALA A 100 20.06 -27.89 -11.37
N PRO A 101 20.49 -28.53 -10.27
CA PRO A 101 21.22 -29.78 -10.34
C PRO A 101 20.37 -30.87 -10.98
N LYS A 102 20.95 -31.69 -11.85
CA LYS A 102 20.24 -32.78 -12.53
C LYS A 102 19.57 -33.71 -11.53
N GLY A 103 18.25 -33.90 -11.67
CA GLY A 103 17.45 -34.79 -10.84
C GLY A 103 17.04 -34.21 -9.50
N SER A 104 17.25 -32.92 -9.27
CA SER A 104 16.75 -32.19 -8.10
C SER A 104 15.64 -31.22 -8.48
N ILE A 105 14.97 -30.69 -7.44
CA ILE A 105 13.95 -29.65 -7.58
C ILE A 105 14.66 -28.35 -7.99
N GLU A 106 14.17 -27.71 -9.04
CA GLU A 106 14.74 -26.48 -9.63
C GLU A 106 14.76 -25.28 -8.66
N LEU A 107 13.74 -25.17 -7.82
CA LEU A 107 13.69 -24.16 -6.78
C LEU A 107 13.37 -24.81 -5.44
N PHE A 108 14.29 -24.71 -4.48
CA PHE A 108 14.13 -25.31 -3.16
C PHE A 108 13.17 -24.47 -2.29
N HIS A 109 11.90 -24.57 -2.58
CA HIS A 109 10.81 -23.88 -1.87
C HIS A 109 9.79 -24.95 -1.42
N GLY A 110 9.24 -24.81 -0.20
CA GLY A 110 8.36 -25.82 0.37
C GLY A 110 7.05 -26.04 -0.37
N TYR A 111 6.47 -25.02 -0.98
CA TYR A 111 5.22 -25.03 -1.78
C TYR A 111 4.02 -25.73 -1.14
N THR A 112 4.10 -26.18 0.10
CA THR A 112 3.07 -26.97 0.78
C THR A 112 1.70 -26.30 0.78
N TYR A 113 1.66 -24.98 0.93
CA TYR A 113 0.43 -24.17 0.91
C TYR A 113 0.27 -23.33 -0.36
N SER A 114 1.09 -23.56 -1.39
CA SER A 114 0.92 -22.90 -2.68
C SER A 114 -0.24 -23.52 -3.45
N GLY A 115 -1.03 -22.68 -4.12
CA GLY A 115 -2.14 -23.13 -4.95
C GLY A 115 -3.30 -23.78 -4.18
N ILE A 116 -3.49 -23.44 -2.89
CA ILE A 116 -4.64 -23.95 -2.11
C ILE A 116 -5.94 -23.58 -2.84
N PRO A 117 -6.79 -24.55 -3.19
CA PRO A 117 -7.97 -24.34 -4.04
C PRO A 117 -8.91 -23.24 -3.53
N ILE A 118 -9.12 -23.14 -2.21
CA ILE A 118 -10.00 -22.13 -1.64
C ILE A 118 -9.43 -20.70 -1.83
N SER A 119 -8.10 -20.52 -1.68
CA SER A 119 -7.45 -19.23 -1.89
C SER A 119 -7.45 -18.84 -3.36
N VAL A 120 -7.20 -19.82 -4.25
CA VAL A 120 -7.23 -19.60 -5.70
C VAL A 120 -8.63 -19.22 -6.17
N ALA A 121 -9.66 -19.96 -5.71
CA ALA A 121 -11.05 -19.63 -6.02
C ALA A 121 -11.46 -18.25 -5.53
N ALA A 122 -11.03 -17.85 -4.32
CA ALA A 122 -11.25 -16.50 -3.80
C ALA A 122 -10.55 -15.45 -4.65
N GLY A 123 -9.29 -15.69 -5.07
CA GLY A 123 -8.54 -14.80 -5.94
C GLY A 123 -9.19 -14.60 -7.31
N LEU A 124 -9.65 -15.68 -7.94
CA LEU A 124 -10.39 -15.62 -9.21
C LEU A 124 -11.68 -14.81 -9.08
N ALA A 125 -12.49 -15.10 -8.04
CA ALA A 125 -13.73 -14.35 -7.79
C ALA A 125 -13.47 -12.85 -7.55
N VAL A 126 -12.37 -12.49 -6.89
CA VAL A 126 -11.97 -11.08 -6.72
C VAL A 126 -11.63 -10.44 -8.06
N GLN A 127 -10.91 -11.13 -8.95
CA GLN A 127 -10.59 -10.61 -10.29
C GLN A 127 -11.86 -10.39 -11.13
N ASP A 128 -12.80 -11.35 -11.10
CA ASP A 128 -14.10 -11.22 -11.77
C ASP A 128 -14.89 -9.99 -11.28
N ILE A 129 -14.86 -9.70 -9.96
CA ILE A 129 -15.49 -8.52 -9.38
C ILE A 129 -14.76 -7.24 -9.84
N PHE A 130 -13.44 -7.24 -9.85
CA PHE A 130 -12.65 -6.09 -10.30
C PHE A 130 -12.96 -5.73 -11.75
N GLU A 131 -13.09 -6.72 -12.63
CA GLU A 131 -13.48 -6.53 -14.03
C GLU A 131 -14.94 -6.09 -14.17
N LYS A 132 -15.88 -6.88 -13.59
CA LYS A 132 -17.33 -6.65 -13.72
C LYS A 132 -17.78 -5.30 -13.18
N ASP A 133 -17.23 -4.88 -12.02
CA ASP A 133 -17.63 -3.67 -11.33
C ASP A 133 -16.70 -2.49 -11.66
N ASP A 134 -15.77 -2.67 -12.61
CA ASP A 134 -14.79 -1.65 -13.08
C ASP A 134 -14.07 -0.95 -11.92
N ILE A 135 -13.59 -1.76 -10.95
CA ILE A 135 -13.07 -1.28 -9.68
C ILE A 135 -11.87 -0.33 -9.86
N PHE A 136 -11.00 -0.57 -10.84
CA PHE A 136 -9.84 0.29 -11.08
C PHE A 136 -10.25 1.70 -11.51
N ASN A 137 -11.15 1.84 -12.46
CA ASN A 137 -11.66 3.15 -12.88
C ASN A 137 -12.49 3.81 -11.77
N ARG A 138 -13.26 3.03 -11.02
CA ARG A 138 -13.98 3.52 -9.85
C ARG A 138 -13.03 4.13 -8.81
N ALA A 139 -11.96 3.42 -8.44
CA ALA A 139 -10.94 3.92 -7.53
C ALA A 139 -10.25 5.18 -8.06
N LYS A 140 -9.86 5.17 -9.36
CA LYS A 140 -9.25 6.32 -10.03
C LYS A 140 -10.14 7.56 -10.00
N ASN A 141 -11.42 7.40 -10.28
CA ASN A 141 -12.38 8.49 -10.32
C ASN A 141 -12.74 9.04 -8.92
N LEU A 142 -12.73 8.19 -7.89
CA LEU A 142 -13.03 8.59 -6.52
C LEU A 142 -11.82 9.21 -5.81
N ALA A 143 -10.61 8.86 -6.23
CA ALA A 143 -9.37 9.29 -5.59
C ALA A 143 -9.23 10.81 -5.42
N PRO A 144 -9.49 11.67 -6.42
CA PRO A 144 -9.38 13.12 -6.24
C PRO A 144 -10.31 13.64 -5.15
N TYR A 145 -11.55 13.16 -5.09
CA TYR A 145 -12.52 13.53 -4.06
C TYR A 145 -12.08 13.11 -2.67
N PHE A 146 -11.56 11.89 -2.53
CA PHE A 146 -10.99 11.42 -1.27
C PHE A 146 -9.80 12.27 -0.84
N GLN A 147 -8.87 12.60 -1.76
CA GLN A 147 -7.70 13.42 -1.46
C GLN A 147 -8.12 14.83 -1.02
N GLU A 148 -9.05 15.47 -1.71
CA GLU A 148 -9.58 16.78 -1.32
C GLU A 148 -10.15 16.76 0.11
N GLY A 149 -11.00 15.78 0.42
CA GLY A 149 -11.54 15.60 1.77
C GLY A 149 -10.44 15.38 2.81
N LEU A 150 -9.46 14.52 2.51
CA LEU A 150 -8.35 14.25 3.42
C LEU A 150 -7.53 15.53 3.71
N PHE A 151 -7.15 16.27 2.67
CA PHE A 151 -6.38 17.51 2.80
C PHE A 151 -7.15 18.64 3.48
N SER A 152 -8.49 18.60 3.50
CA SER A 152 -9.31 19.57 4.25
C SER A 152 -9.07 19.52 5.76
N LEU A 153 -8.51 18.41 6.29
CA LEU A 153 -8.22 18.26 7.71
C LEU A 153 -6.93 18.98 8.15
N LYS A 154 -6.21 19.61 7.21
CA LYS A 154 -4.97 20.36 7.50
C LYS A 154 -5.20 21.60 8.36
N ASP A 155 -6.44 22.10 8.44
CA ASP A 155 -6.85 23.24 9.27
C ASP A 155 -6.88 22.91 10.77
N LEU A 156 -6.78 21.64 11.16
CA LEU A 156 -6.84 21.22 12.55
C LEU A 156 -5.49 21.42 13.27
N ASP A 157 -5.46 22.17 14.35
CA ASP A 157 -4.27 22.59 15.09
C ASP A 157 -3.27 21.48 15.43
N VAL A 158 -3.77 20.25 15.67
CA VAL A 158 -2.94 19.09 16.06
C VAL A 158 -2.41 18.29 14.87
N VAL A 159 -2.84 18.62 13.67
CA VAL A 159 -2.34 18.00 12.44
C VAL A 159 -1.01 18.68 12.07
N ASP A 160 0.01 17.86 11.85
CA ASP A 160 1.34 18.32 11.46
C ASP A 160 1.49 18.31 9.94
N ASN A 161 1.21 17.16 9.32
CA ASN A 161 1.32 16.99 7.89
C ASN A 161 0.23 16.04 7.36
N ILE A 162 -0.13 16.24 6.09
CA ILE A 162 -1.00 15.31 5.35
C ILE A 162 -0.32 15.00 4.03
N ARG A 163 -0.35 13.73 3.67
CA ARG A 163 0.11 13.23 2.37
C ARG A 163 -0.83 12.14 1.88
N GLY A 164 -0.89 11.98 0.58
CA GLY A 164 -1.74 10.95 0.01
C GLY A 164 -1.50 10.76 -1.48
N TYR A 165 -1.96 9.63 -1.98
CA TYR A 165 -1.95 9.27 -3.38
C TYR A 165 -3.06 8.25 -3.67
N GLY A 166 -3.81 8.44 -4.74
CA GLY A 166 -4.89 7.53 -5.08
C GLY A 166 -5.91 7.40 -3.94
N MET A 167 -6.17 6.16 -3.55
CA MET A 167 -7.10 5.80 -2.47
C MET A 167 -6.36 5.46 -1.16
N MET A 168 -5.32 6.21 -0.84
CA MET A 168 -4.57 6.08 0.42
C MET A 168 -4.02 7.43 0.88
N GLY A 169 -3.93 7.62 2.18
CA GLY A 169 -3.39 8.83 2.78
C GLY A 169 -2.89 8.63 4.19
N GLY A 170 -2.04 9.54 4.62
CA GLY A 170 -1.47 9.61 5.96
C GLY A 170 -1.65 10.99 6.55
N ILE A 171 -2.08 11.05 7.80
CA ILE A 171 -2.24 12.28 8.59
C ILE A 171 -1.28 12.16 9.77
N ASP A 172 -0.24 12.98 9.81
CA ASP A 172 0.66 13.05 10.95
C ASP A 172 0.06 13.95 12.02
N ILE A 173 -0.01 13.44 13.23
CA ILE A 173 -0.40 14.19 14.42
C ILE A 173 0.84 14.74 15.08
N LYS A 174 0.83 16.02 15.47
CA LYS A 174 1.94 16.66 16.19
C LYS A 174 2.35 15.82 17.39
N MET A 175 3.60 15.37 17.35
CA MET A 175 4.20 14.50 18.33
C MET A 175 4.04 15.06 19.76
N ASP A 176 3.77 14.19 20.70
CA ASP A 176 3.79 14.50 22.13
C ASP A 176 5.11 14.03 22.77
N LYS A 177 5.18 14.00 24.10
CA LYS A 177 6.37 13.62 24.89
C LYS A 177 6.98 12.28 24.52
N LYS A 178 6.15 11.34 24.01
CA LYS A 178 6.61 10.01 23.57
C LYS A 178 6.22 9.79 22.11
N PRO A 179 7.16 9.39 21.23
CA PRO A 179 6.83 9.03 19.86
C PRO A 179 5.72 7.96 19.80
N GLY A 180 4.75 8.15 18.92
CA GLY A 180 3.62 7.25 18.72
C GLY A 180 2.46 7.41 19.71
N ALA A 181 2.63 8.15 20.80
CA ALA A 181 1.59 8.32 21.81
C ALA A 181 0.46 9.23 21.30
N ALA A 182 0.79 10.28 20.57
CA ALA A 182 -0.19 11.21 19.99
C ALA A 182 -1.07 10.50 18.96
N GLY A 183 -0.47 9.79 18.02
CA GLY A 183 -1.19 9.03 16.99
C GLY A 183 -2.12 7.98 17.58
N PHE A 184 -1.66 7.20 18.55
CA PHE A 184 -2.49 6.18 19.19
C PHE A 184 -3.65 6.77 20.00
N THR A 185 -3.41 7.86 20.71
CA THR A 185 -4.48 8.54 21.49
C THR A 185 -5.49 9.18 20.55
N CYS A 186 -5.03 9.86 19.49
CA CYS A 186 -5.89 10.41 18.46
C CYS A 186 -6.73 9.33 17.76
N PHE A 187 -6.13 8.18 17.46
CA PHE A 187 -6.85 7.02 16.92
C PHE A 187 -8.03 6.60 17.78
N LYS A 188 -7.86 6.53 19.13
CA LYS A 188 -8.95 6.19 20.04
C LYS A 188 -10.13 7.15 19.94
N HIS A 189 -9.85 8.46 19.90
CA HIS A 189 -10.91 9.46 19.72
C HIS A 189 -11.62 9.35 18.37
N CYS A 190 -10.89 8.99 17.31
CA CYS A 190 -11.48 8.72 16.00
C CYS A 190 -12.32 7.43 16.01
N TYR A 191 -11.86 6.39 16.71
CA TYR A 191 -12.61 5.16 16.88
C TYR A 191 -13.92 5.39 17.64
N GLU A 192 -13.91 6.18 18.72
CA GLU A 192 -15.09 6.61 19.46
C GLU A 192 -16.04 7.46 18.61
N ALA A 193 -15.51 8.23 17.67
CA ALA A 193 -16.31 8.97 16.67
C ALA A 193 -16.88 8.06 15.57
N GLY A 194 -16.52 6.78 15.54
CA GLY A 194 -17.08 5.76 14.64
C GLY A 194 -16.30 5.55 13.35
N VAL A 195 -15.00 5.87 13.32
CA VAL A 195 -14.12 5.54 12.18
C VAL A 195 -12.93 4.73 12.65
N ASN A 196 -12.67 3.60 11.95
CA ASN A 196 -11.56 2.70 12.25
C ASN A 196 -10.55 2.72 11.09
N PHE A 197 -9.25 2.74 11.43
CA PHE A 197 -8.14 2.75 10.49
C PHE A 197 -6.86 2.25 11.20
N LYS A 198 -5.72 2.25 10.50
CA LYS A 198 -4.43 1.90 11.09
C LYS A 198 -3.70 3.16 11.58
N ALA A 199 -3.18 3.14 12.80
CA ALA A 199 -2.19 4.12 13.26
C ALA A 199 -0.80 3.47 13.30
N THR A 200 0.23 4.21 12.88
CA THR A 200 1.64 3.80 12.96
C THR A 200 2.47 4.97 13.43
N GLY A 201 3.11 4.84 14.57
CA GLY A 201 3.72 6.02 15.22
C GLY A 201 2.65 7.09 15.45
N ASP A 202 2.96 8.33 15.06
CA ASP A 202 2.02 9.43 15.14
C ASP A 202 1.25 9.68 13.84
N CYS A 203 1.29 8.73 12.89
CA CYS A 203 0.57 8.79 11.62
C CYS A 203 -0.72 7.96 11.64
N LEU A 204 -1.82 8.57 11.23
CA LEU A 204 -3.10 7.95 10.96
C LEU A 204 -3.16 7.57 9.48
N ILE A 205 -3.31 6.28 9.17
CA ILE A 205 -3.29 5.77 7.78
C ILE A 205 -4.71 5.50 7.33
N ILE A 206 -5.18 6.22 6.34
CA ILE A 206 -6.55 6.14 5.82
C ILE A 206 -6.54 5.52 4.43
N ALA A 207 -7.25 4.42 4.27
CA ALA A 207 -7.34 3.69 3.00
C ALA A 207 -8.76 3.14 2.80
N PRO A 208 -9.68 3.94 2.26
CA PRO A 208 -11.07 3.55 2.05
C PRO A 208 -11.21 2.35 1.14
N MET A 209 -12.30 1.60 1.27
CA MET A 209 -12.65 0.53 0.34
C MET A 209 -12.98 1.10 -1.05
N PHE A 210 -12.64 0.37 -2.12
CA PHE A 210 -12.89 0.82 -3.50
C PHE A 210 -14.39 0.91 -3.85
N ILE A 211 -15.24 0.20 -3.12
CA ILE A 211 -16.70 0.25 -3.29
C ILE A 211 -17.33 1.47 -2.62
N CYS A 212 -16.56 2.31 -1.93
CA CYS A 212 -17.06 3.56 -1.34
C CYS A 212 -17.64 4.47 -2.43
N GLU A 213 -18.63 5.25 -2.03
CA GLU A 213 -19.20 6.36 -2.77
C GLU A 213 -18.80 7.67 -2.07
N LYS A 214 -19.05 8.81 -2.71
CA LYS A 214 -18.73 10.13 -2.13
C LYS A 214 -19.32 10.30 -0.72
N LYS A 215 -20.59 9.90 -0.49
CA LYS A 215 -21.22 9.97 0.84
C LYS A 215 -20.46 9.21 1.93
N HIS A 216 -19.81 8.08 1.57
CA HIS A 216 -19.00 7.31 2.53
C HIS A 216 -17.66 8.01 2.80
N ILE A 217 -17.10 8.68 1.78
CA ILE A 217 -15.90 9.52 1.95
C ILE A 217 -16.24 10.70 2.86
N ASP A 218 -17.37 11.38 2.63
CA ASP A 218 -17.86 12.49 3.48
C ASP A 218 -17.99 12.05 4.94
N GLU A 219 -18.61 10.90 5.18
CA GLU A 219 -18.77 10.32 6.53
C GLU A 219 -17.40 10.02 7.17
N ILE A 220 -16.47 9.44 6.44
CA ILE A 220 -15.11 9.16 6.95
C ILE A 220 -14.43 10.47 7.35
N ILE A 221 -14.46 11.49 6.50
CA ILE A 221 -13.81 12.78 6.75
C ILE A 221 -14.46 13.51 7.94
N GLU A 222 -15.78 13.50 8.04
CA GLU A 222 -16.52 14.08 9.17
C GLU A 222 -16.14 13.42 10.50
N LYS A 223 -16.10 12.09 10.53
CA LYS A 223 -15.72 11.33 11.73
C LYS A 223 -14.25 11.52 12.11
N LEU A 224 -13.35 11.60 11.12
CA LEU A 224 -11.94 11.95 11.35
C LEU A 224 -11.83 13.35 11.94
N ARG A 225 -12.51 14.35 11.39
CA ARG A 225 -12.55 15.72 11.89
C ARG A 225 -13.04 15.77 13.33
N THR A 226 -14.13 15.06 13.62
CA THR A 226 -14.70 14.96 14.97
C THR A 226 -13.70 14.35 15.95
N GLY A 227 -13.12 13.20 15.62
CA GLY A 227 -12.17 12.50 16.49
C GLY A 227 -10.90 13.31 16.74
N ILE A 228 -10.30 13.88 15.69
CA ILE A 228 -9.10 14.73 15.80
C ILE A 228 -9.39 15.99 16.62
N THR A 229 -10.57 16.61 16.46
CA THR A 229 -11.00 17.76 17.25
C THR A 229 -11.17 17.38 18.73
N ASN A 230 -11.79 16.23 19.03
CA ASN A 230 -11.95 15.75 20.40
C ASN A 230 -10.60 15.48 21.06
N TYR A 231 -9.66 14.86 20.33
CA TYR A 231 -8.28 14.70 20.78
C TYR A 231 -7.62 16.06 21.10
N SER A 232 -7.75 17.04 20.19
CA SER A 232 -7.19 18.39 20.40
C SER A 232 -7.73 19.07 21.68
N LYS A 233 -9.04 18.92 21.95
CA LYS A 233 -9.66 19.46 23.17
C LYS A 233 -9.16 18.74 24.42
N ALA A 234 -9.08 17.41 24.40
CA ALA A 234 -8.58 16.62 25.52
C ALA A 234 -7.12 16.90 25.87
N LYS A 235 -6.29 17.29 24.88
CA LYS A 235 -4.89 17.65 25.09
C LYS A 235 -4.71 19.03 25.74
N LYS A 236 -5.69 19.94 25.64
CA LYS A 236 -5.64 21.29 26.20
C LYS A 236 -6.12 21.34 27.67
N ASN A 237 -6.80 20.30 28.13
CA ASN A 237 -7.25 20.11 29.53
C ASN A 237 -6.23 19.29 30.30
#